data_10030d0c496fda3f7840b23c768ef9ff
#
_entry.id   10030d0c496fda3f7840b23c768ef9ff
#
_cell.length_a   1.000
_cell.length_b   1.000
_cell.length_c   1.000
_cell.angle_alpha   90.00
_cell.angle_beta   90.00
_cell.angle_gamma   90.00
#
_symmetry.space_group_name_H-M   'P 1'
#
loop_
_entity.id
_entity.type
_entity.pdbx_description
1 polymer ?
#
loop_
_entity_poly.entity_id
_entity_poly.type
_entity_poly.pdbx_seq_one_letter_code
_entity_poly.pdbx_strand_id
1 'polypeptide(L)'
;MVSIRFLDQFKLYEDQRGMMSYAERVIRKVVNILERGCCNRLNLSAFEGGKKLRDDSIVVSMTTFPDRISYVHLAIKSLLNQTVKPWKIILWLAKEQFQDVEIPEQLRALCAYGLEIRFCEEDLLAHKKYYYAMQDFPEQIIVTYDDDIIYPEDSLEKLLAMHRQYPDSIICNRGREIKMENGFVAAYKDWKVSGRVPAGIPSYRVMASTGAGTLYPPHCMPEETFDIEKIRALALTADDLWMKVMSILGGVPVVKSQTRGKALCISKGKQDITLAHQNVDQYLNDQVIKNLLAHYPQALRALQEDGGRI
;
A
#
# COMPACT_ATOMS: atom_id res chain seq x y z
N MET A 1 26.13 -9.28 11.91
CA MET A 1 25.31 -8.60 10.89
C MET A 1 23.96 -8.29 11.52
N VAL A 2 23.56 -7.02 11.62
CA VAL A 2 22.27 -6.65 12.19
C VAL A 2 21.19 -7.06 11.17
N SER A 3 20.24 -7.91 11.55
CA SER A 3 19.16 -8.33 10.64
C SER A 3 18.05 -7.27 10.60
N ILE A 4 17.32 -7.22 9.49
CA ILE A 4 16.13 -6.36 9.36
C ILE A 4 15.12 -6.68 10.47
N ARG A 5 14.93 -7.96 10.82
CA ARG A 5 14.10 -8.41 11.96
C ARG A 5 14.49 -7.78 13.29
N PHE A 6 15.79 -7.62 13.54
CA PHE A 6 16.26 -6.99 14.78
C PHE A 6 15.90 -5.51 14.80
N LEU A 7 16.01 -4.82 13.67
CA LEU A 7 15.68 -3.40 13.56
C LEU A 7 14.17 -3.14 13.66
N ASP A 8 13.32 -4.11 13.27
CA ASP A 8 11.86 -4.02 13.43
C ASP A 8 11.42 -3.81 14.88
N GLN A 9 12.19 -4.30 15.86
CA GLN A 9 11.90 -4.12 17.28
C GLN A 9 12.03 -2.67 17.76
N PHE A 10 12.81 -1.85 17.06
CA PHE A 10 13.05 -0.44 17.40
C PHE A 10 12.16 0.52 16.60
N LYS A 11 11.22 0.02 15.81
CA LYS A 11 10.28 0.84 15.07
C LYS A 11 9.27 1.46 16.03
N LEU A 12 9.34 2.76 16.21
CA LEU A 12 8.40 3.53 17.02
C LEU A 12 7.06 3.68 16.30
N TYR A 13 5.95 3.46 16.99
CA TYR A 13 4.61 3.46 16.42
C TYR A 13 4.18 4.87 15.98
N GLU A 14 3.51 4.99 14.82
CA GLU A 14 2.94 6.23 14.29
C GLU A 14 1.82 6.83 15.17
N ASP A 15 1.26 6.06 16.09
CA ASP A 15 0.11 6.42 16.92
C ASP A 15 0.40 7.45 18.01
N GLN A 16 1.67 7.72 18.25
CA GLN A 16 2.06 8.81 19.16
C GLN A 16 2.29 10.09 18.36
N ARG A 17 1.24 10.72 17.86
CA ARG A 17 1.24 12.14 17.43
C ARG A 17 1.30 13.11 18.62
N GLY A 18 1.78 12.66 19.78
CA GLY A 18 2.41 13.51 20.75
C GLY A 18 3.77 13.92 20.21
N MET A 19 4.27 15.12 20.58
CA MET A 19 5.60 15.57 20.18
C MET A 19 6.63 14.46 20.41
N MET A 20 7.10 13.84 19.33
CA MET A 20 8.19 12.86 19.41
C MET A 20 9.36 13.54 20.10
N SER A 21 9.88 12.92 21.15
CA SER A 21 11.07 13.42 21.84
C SER A 21 12.24 13.52 20.85
N TYR A 22 13.20 14.36 21.13
CA TYR A 22 14.42 14.49 20.30
C TYR A 22 15.12 13.11 20.14
N ALA A 23 15.16 12.33 21.23
CA ALA A 23 15.75 10.99 21.24
C ALA A 23 15.03 10.03 20.27
N GLU A 24 13.70 10.02 20.24
CA GLU A 24 12.92 9.19 19.31
C GLU A 24 13.17 9.57 17.85
N ARG A 25 13.31 10.86 17.55
CA ARG A 25 13.67 11.33 16.19
C ARG A 25 15.06 10.87 15.77
N VAL A 26 16.03 10.89 16.69
CA VAL A 26 17.40 10.40 16.42
C VAL A 26 17.39 8.89 16.20
N ILE A 27 16.75 8.12 17.09
CA ILE A 27 16.62 6.65 16.95
C ILE A 27 16.00 6.31 15.60
N ARG A 28 14.91 6.96 15.22
CA ARG A 28 14.26 6.75 13.92
C ARG A 28 15.18 7.01 12.73
N LYS A 29 16.01 8.07 12.80
CA LYS A 29 17.02 8.35 11.76
C LYS A 29 18.06 7.25 11.66
N VAL A 30 18.58 6.80 12.81
CA VAL A 30 19.60 5.74 12.87
C VAL A 30 19.05 4.42 12.34
N VAL A 31 17.85 4.02 12.79
CA VAL A 31 17.17 2.80 12.30
C VAL A 31 16.97 2.87 10.78
N ASN A 32 16.50 3.99 10.24
CA ASN A 32 16.35 4.20 8.80
C ASN A 32 17.65 4.02 8.02
N ILE A 33 18.76 4.56 8.53
CA ILE A 33 20.08 4.43 7.87
C ILE A 33 20.55 2.96 7.88
N LEU A 34 20.39 2.29 9.02
CA LEU A 34 20.80 0.90 9.18
C LEU A 34 19.97 -0.04 8.29
N GLU A 35 18.65 0.14 8.22
CA GLU A 35 17.78 -0.69 7.35
C GLU A 35 18.09 -0.50 5.87
N ARG A 36 18.31 0.74 5.42
CA ARG A 36 18.79 1.00 4.05
C ARG A 36 20.10 0.28 3.77
N GLY A 37 21.05 0.36 4.71
CA GLY A 37 22.32 -0.34 4.61
C GLY A 37 22.15 -1.86 4.55
N CYS A 38 21.24 -2.42 5.35
CA CYS A 38 20.90 -3.84 5.32
C CYS A 38 20.24 -4.24 3.99
N CYS A 39 19.25 -3.49 3.51
CA CYS A 39 18.59 -3.75 2.23
C CYS A 39 19.58 -3.67 1.05
N ASN A 40 20.45 -2.67 1.03
CA ASN A 40 21.45 -2.55 -0.03
C ASN A 40 22.41 -3.76 -0.09
N ARG A 41 22.73 -4.34 1.07
CA ARG A 41 23.68 -5.47 1.22
C ARG A 41 23.01 -6.84 1.12
N LEU A 42 21.68 -6.89 0.92
CA LEU A 42 20.99 -8.16 0.71
C LEU A 42 21.63 -8.88 -0.49
N ASN A 43 22.21 -10.04 -0.20
CA ASN A 43 22.73 -10.93 -1.24
C ASN A 43 21.54 -11.70 -1.84
N LEU A 44 21.10 -11.28 -3.00
CA LEU A 44 19.93 -11.86 -3.67
C LEU A 44 20.17 -13.31 -4.11
N SER A 45 21.42 -13.70 -4.36
CA SER A 45 21.76 -15.10 -4.69
C SER A 45 21.42 -16.09 -3.56
N ALA A 46 21.36 -15.62 -2.30
CA ALA A 46 20.89 -16.43 -1.19
C ALA A 46 19.39 -16.79 -1.29
N PHE A 47 18.62 -16.13 -2.16
CA PHE A 47 17.21 -16.42 -2.38
C PHE A 47 16.95 -17.45 -3.46
N GLU A 48 17.93 -17.75 -4.33
CA GLU A 48 17.82 -18.79 -5.36
C GLU A 48 17.79 -20.22 -4.77
N GLY A 49 18.46 -20.43 -3.62
CA GLY A 49 18.58 -21.72 -2.95
C GLY A 49 17.71 -21.97 -1.73
N GLY A 50 16.91 -20.98 -1.29
CA GLY A 50 16.16 -21.08 -0.04
C GLY A 50 14.83 -21.82 -0.20
N LYS A 51 14.46 -22.65 0.79
CA LYS A 51 13.14 -23.31 0.94
C LYS A 51 11.99 -22.33 1.22
N LYS A 52 11.99 -21.13 0.61
CA LYS A 52 10.88 -20.20 0.73
C LYS A 52 9.74 -20.69 -0.14
N LEU A 53 8.57 -20.89 0.43
CA LEU A 53 7.37 -21.26 -0.30
C LEU A 53 7.05 -20.14 -1.31
N ARG A 54 7.09 -20.47 -2.58
CA ARG A 54 6.58 -19.62 -3.66
C ARG A 54 5.09 -19.88 -3.78
N ASP A 55 4.31 -18.83 -3.84
CA ASP A 55 2.87 -18.90 -4.07
C ASP A 55 2.57 -18.30 -5.45
N ASP A 56 2.27 -19.17 -6.40
CA ASP A 56 2.02 -18.80 -7.81
C ASP A 56 0.64 -18.17 -8.02
N SER A 57 -0.19 -18.08 -6.98
CA SER A 57 -1.46 -17.36 -7.02
C SER A 57 -1.31 -15.86 -6.71
N ILE A 58 -0.11 -15.38 -6.33
CA ILE A 58 0.09 -14.03 -5.82
C ILE A 58 0.92 -13.19 -6.80
N VAL A 59 0.37 -12.06 -7.18
CA VAL A 59 1.08 -10.99 -7.90
C VAL A 59 1.23 -9.78 -6.97
N VAL A 60 2.47 -9.39 -6.70
CA VAL A 60 2.78 -8.11 -6.04
C VAL A 60 2.88 -7.01 -7.09
N SER A 61 2.21 -5.91 -6.86
CA SER A 61 2.13 -4.80 -7.82
C SER A 61 2.49 -3.47 -7.17
N MET A 62 3.30 -2.69 -7.88
CA MET A 62 3.84 -1.40 -7.48
C MET A 62 3.83 -0.42 -8.64
N THR A 63 3.95 0.86 -8.34
CA THR A 63 4.28 1.90 -9.32
C THR A 63 5.31 2.85 -8.75
N THR A 64 6.02 3.56 -9.62
CA THR A 64 6.94 4.63 -9.24
C THR A 64 6.92 5.74 -10.31
N PHE A 65 7.66 6.81 -10.08
CA PHE A 65 7.81 7.94 -10.98
C PHE A 65 9.30 8.38 -11.03
N PRO A 66 9.72 9.22 -11.99
CA PRO A 66 11.13 9.53 -12.25
C PRO A 66 11.95 9.93 -11.01
N ASP A 67 11.42 10.79 -10.16
CA ASP A 67 12.18 11.27 -8.98
C ASP A 67 12.51 10.16 -7.97
N ARG A 68 11.79 9.04 -8.03
CA ARG A 68 11.94 7.90 -7.11
C ARG A 68 12.64 6.69 -7.72
N ILE A 69 12.87 6.69 -9.05
CA ILE A 69 13.43 5.53 -9.76
C ILE A 69 14.80 5.10 -9.22
N SER A 70 15.59 6.04 -8.71
CA SER A 70 16.94 5.77 -8.20
C SER A 70 16.97 4.95 -6.92
N TYR A 71 15.87 4.88 -6.15
CA TYR A 71 15.83 4.18 -4.86
C TYR A 71 14.69 3.18 -4.67
N VAL A 72 13.75 3.07 -5.63
CA VAL A 72 12.68 2.05 -5.59
C VAL A 72 13.23 0.62 -5.46
N HIS A 73 14.46 0.37 -5.94
CA HIS A 73 15.13 -0.92 -5.78
C HIS A 73 15.24 -1.39 -4.33
N LEU A 74 15.24 -0.49 -3.33
CA LEU A 74 15.26 -0.84 -1.91
C LEU A 74 13.92 -1.42 -1.45
N ALA A 75 12.80 -0.83 -1.87
CA ALA A 75 11.46 -1.38 -1.62
C ALA A 75 11.34 -2.77 -2.24
N ILE A 76 11.72 -2.92 -3.51
CA ILE A 76 11.65 -4.18 -4.25
C ILE A 76 12.54 -5.25 -3.59
N LYS A 77 13.76 -4.92 -3.15
CA LYS A 77 14.61 -5.85 -2.40
C LYS A 77 13.94 -6.35 -1.12
N SER A 78 13.23 -5.48 -0.39
CA SER A 78 12.49 -5.89 0.80
C SER A 78 11.33 -6.84 0.48
N LEU A 79 10.70 -6.69 -0.70
CA LEU A 79 9.65 -7.58 -1.18
C LEU A 79 10.21 -8.90 -1.72
N LEU A 80 11.35 -8.89 -2.39
CA LEU A 80 12.07 -10.10 -2.78
C LEU A 80 12.56 -10.90 -1.55
N ASN A 81 12.73 -10.23 -0.40
CA ASN A 81 13.16 -10.84 0.86
C ASN A 81 12.00 -11.36 1.74
N GLN A 82 10.77 -11.38 1.28
CA GLN A 82 9.63 -11.89 2.05
C GLN A 82 9.77 -13.37 2.41
N THR A 83 9.16 -13.78 3.55
CA THR A 83 9.10 -15.20 4.00
C THR A 83 8.29 -16.06 3.03
N VAL A 84 7.24 -15.51 2.43
CA VAL A 84 6.51 -16.11 1.31
C VAL A 84 6.84 -15.32 0.06
N LYS A 85 7.25 -16.01 -1.01
CA LYS A 85 7.58 -15.37 -2.30
C LYS A 85 6.33 -15.29 -3.17
N PRO A 86 6.01 -14.12 -3.72
CA PRO A 86 4.97 -14.04 -4.74
C PRO A 86 5.43 -14.71 -6.04
N TRP A 87 4.48 -15.02 -6.92
CA TRP A 87 4.79 -15.46 -8.28
C TRP A 87 5.60 -14.41 -9.04
N LYS A 88 5.13 -13.13 -8.97
CA LYS A 88 5.75 -11.99 -9.65
C LYS A 88 5.73 -10.76 -8.76
N ILE A 89 6.70 -9.89 -8.97
CA ILE A 89 6.67 -8.49 -8.52
C ILE A 89 6.66 -7.63 -9.77
N ILE A 90 5.62 -6.83 -9.98
CA ILE A 90 5.48 -5.97 -11.14
C ILE A 90 5.64 -4.51 -10.74
N LEU A 91 6.51 -3.80 -11.46
CA LEU A 91 6.69 -2.36 -11.35
C LEU A 91 6.13 -1.67 -12.60
N TRP A 92 5.04 -0.93 -12.43
CA TRP A 92 4.40 -0.18 -13.51
C TRP A 92 5.02 1.21 -13.67
N LEU A 93 5.38 1.56 -14.90
CA LEU A 93 5.97 2.84 -15.30
C LEU A 93 5.10 3.47 -16.40
N ALA A 94 4.66 4.71 -16.22
CA ALA A 94 3.94 5.42 -17.30
C ALA A 94 4.91 5.81 -18.40
N LYS A 95 4.64 5.41 -19.66
CA LYS A 95 5.51 5.66 -20.80
C LYS A 95 5.88 7.12 -20.93
N GLU A 96 4.92 8.02 -20.83
CA GLU A 96 5.15 9.45 -20.95
C GLU A 96 6.13 10.02 -19.92
N GLN A 97 6.16 9.45 -18.69
CA GLN A 97 7.08 9.91 -17.64
C GLN A 97 8.51 9.38 -17.81
N PHE A 98 8.66 8.26 -18.53
CA PHE A 98 9.92 7.52 -18.63
C PHE A 98 10.53 7.52 -20.02
N GLN A 99 10.06 8.37 -20.98
CA GLN A 99 10.59 8.43 -22.35
C GLN A 99 12.10 8.69 -22.39
N ASP A 100 12.58 9.64 -21.55
CA ASP A 100 13.98 10.05 -21.49
C ASP A 100 14.65 9.67 -20.16
N VAL A 101 14.04 8.77 -19.39
CA VAL A 101 14.54 8.35 -18.07
C VAL A 101 15.17 6.97 -18.15
N GLU A 102 16.48 6.91 -17.89
CA GLU A 102 17.19 5.66 -17.85
C GLU A 102 16.81 4.83 -16.60
N ILE A 103 16.47 3.56 -16.81
CA ILE A 103 16.23 2.62 -15.71
C ILE A 103 17.58 2.25 -15.07
N PRO A 104 17.78 2.53 -13.76
CA PRO A 104 19.05 2.24 -13.10
C PRO A 104 19.44 0.75 -13.17
N GLU A 105 20.72 0.48 -13.35
CA GLU A 105 21.26 -0.91 -13.43
C GLU A 105 20.89 -1.72 -12.19
N GLN A 106 20.94 -1.11 -11.01
CA GLN A 106 20.55 -1.75 -9.73
C GLN A 106 19.09 -2.22 -9.74
N LEU A 107 18.20 -1.55 -10.47
CA LEU A 107 16.82 -1.94 -10.63
C LEU A 107 16.69 -3.04 -11.70
N ARG A 108 17.35 -2.89 -12.84
CA ARG A 108 17.37 -3.91 -13.90
C ARG A 108 17.90 -5.26 -13.41
N ALA A 109 18.94 -5.26 -12.57
CA ALA A 109 19.52 -6.47 -12.00
C ALA A 109 18.49 -7.27 -11.17
N LEU A 110 17.44 -6.65 -10.63
CA LEU A 110 16.40 -7.36 -9.86
C LEU A 110 15.46 -8.18 -10.75
N CYS A 111 15.45 -7.96 -12.05
CA CYS A 111 14.65 -8.77 -12.97
C CYS A 111 15.07 -10.24 -12.97
N ALA A 112 16.36 -10.53 -12.72
CA ALA A 112 16.84 -11.90 -12.56
C ALA A 112 16.26 -12.63 -11.33
N TYR A 113 15.64 -11.90 -10.39
CA TYR A 113 15.13 -12.41 -9.12
C TYR A 113 13.60 -12.37 -9.00
N GLY A 114 12.89 -12.04 -10.10
CA GLY A 114 11.43 -12.06 -10.13
C GLY A 114 10.75 -10.69 -10.20
N LEU A 115 11.51 -9.60 -10.42
CA LEU A 115 10.96 -8.32 -10.81
C LEU A 115 10.60 -8.33 -12.30
N GLU A 116 9.44 -7.83 -12.64
CA GLU A 116 9.00 -7.53 -14.00
C GLU A 116 8.70 -6.03 -14.11
N ILE A 117 9.40 -5.32 -15.00
CA ILE A 117 9.15 -3.89 -15.26
C ILE A 117 8.22 -3.80 -16.46
N ARG A 118 7.06 -3.18 -16.29
CA ARG A 118 6.07 -2.98 -17.34
C ARG A 118 5.79 -1.51 -17.56
N PHE A 119 5.65 -1.15 -18.83
CA PHE A 119 5.23 0.18 -19.22
C PHE A 119 3.74 0.21 -19.52
N CYS A 120 3.07 1.26 -19.02
CA CYS A 120 1.65 1.52 -19.28
C CYS A 120 1.47 2.84 -20.01
N GLU A 121 0.39 2.93 -20.80
CA GLU A 121 0.09 4.12 -21.64
C GLU A 121 -0.37 5.30 -20.77
N GLU A 122 -1.30 5.04 -19.86
CA GLU A 122 -1.93 6.08 -19.05
C GLU A 122 -1.19 6.31 -17.72
N ASP A 123 -0.87 7.57 -17.42
CA ASP A 123 -0.43 7.93 -16.08
C ASP A 123 -1.64 8.18 -15.16
N LEU A 124 -1.98 7.17 -14.42
CA LEU A 124 -3.02 7.19 -13.39
C LEU A 124 -2.43 7.39 -11.98
N LEU A 125 -1.25 8.01 -11.87
CA LEU A 125 -0.55 8.22 -10.59
C LEU A 125 -0.45 6.92 -9.76
N ALA A 126 -0.88 6.95 -8.50
CA ALA A 126 -0.84 5.79 -7.61
C ALA A 126 -1.83 4.67 -8.00
N HIS A 127 -2.87 4.97 -8.76
CA HIS A 127 -3.83 3.98 -9.24
C HIS A 127 -3.20 2.90 -10.12
N LYS A 128 -2.11 3.19 -10.84
CA LYS A 128 -1.41 2.24 -11.73
C LYS A 128 -1.13 0.90 -11.04
N LYS A 129 -0.84 0.91 -9.72
CA LYS A 129 -0.46 -0.31 -9.00
C LYS A 129 -1.57 -1.35 -8.90
N TYR A 130 -2.85 -0.97 -8.88
CA TYR A 130 -3.95 -1.93 -8.89
C TYR A 130 -4.61 -2.04 -10.28
N TYR A 131 -4.73 -0.92 -10.98
CA TYR A 131 -5.49 -0.77 -12.22
C TYR A 131 -5.08 -1.81 -13.27
N TYR A 132 -3.80 -1.85 -13.63
CA TYR A 132 -3.29 -2.78 -14.63
C TYR A 132 -3.16 -4.19 -14.09
N ALA A 133 -2.72 -4.35 -12.84
CA ALA A 133 -2.48 -5.68 -12.27
C ALA A 133 -3.77 -6.50 -12.16
N MET A 134 -4.88 -5.90 -11.72
CA MET A 134 -6.15 -6.60 -11.59
C MET A 134 -6.75 -7.00 -12.96
N GLN A 135 -6.50 -6.22 -14.01
CA GLN A 135 -6.96 -6.52 -15.36
C GLN A 135 -6.09 -7.57 -16.06
N ASP A 136 -4.76 -7.49 -15.87
CA ASP A 136 -3.81 -8.45 -16.49
C ASP A 136 -3.83 -9.82 -15.78
N PHE A 137 -4.20 -9.87 -14.50
CA PHE A 137 -4.18 -11.05 -13.65
C PHE A 137 -5.49 -11.23 -12.87
N PRO A 138 -6.63 -11.37 -13.56
CA PRO A 138 -7.94 -11.40 -12.91
C PRO A 138 -8.16 -12.59 -11.95
N GLU A 139 -7.44 -13.70 -12.18
CA GLU A 139 -7.54 -14.92 -11.37
C GLU A 139 -6.56 -14.97 -10.20
N GLN A 140 -5.64 -14.01 -10.11
CA GLN A 140 -4.64 -13.97 -9.06
C GLN A 140 -5.02 -13.05 -7.91
N ILE A 141 -4.46 -13.34 -6.75
CA ILE A 141 -4.47 -12.42 -5.62
C ILE A 141 -3.52 -11.27 -5.95
N ILE A 142 -4.01 -10.05 -5.96
CA ILE A 142 -3.19 -8.85 -6.17
C ILE A 142 -2.82 -8.27 -4.82
N VAL A 143 -1.53 -8.04 -4.60
CA VAL A 143 -1.05 -7.35 -3.39
C VAL A 143 -0.32 -6.08 -3.79
N THR A 144 -0.84 -4.94 -3.34
CA THR A 144 -0.26 -3.63 -3.67
C THR A 144 0.68 -3.13 -2.60
N TYR A 145 1.79 -2.53 -3.03
CA TYR A 145 2.81 -1.90 -2.19
C TYR A 145 3.28 -0.57 -2.80
N ASP A 146 3.81 0.34 -1.97
CA ASP A 146 4.41 1.60 -2.41
C ASP A 146 5.93 1.46 -2.65
N ASP A 147 6.48 2.39 -3.41
CA ASP A 147 7.86 2.42 -3.88
C ASP A 147 8.86 3.03 -2.88
N ASP A 148 8.36 3.65 -1.80
CA ASP A 148 9.16 4.41 -0.84
C ASP A 148 9.25 3.78 0.56
N ILE A 149 8.88 2.51 0.69
CA ILE A 149 8.78 1.79 1.96
C ILE A 149 9.67 0.54 1.95
N ILE A 150 10.40 0.29 3.04
CA ILE A 150 11.06 -0.99 3.31
C ILE A 150 10.09 -1.83 4.16
N TYR A 151 9.66 -2.96 3.63
CA TYR A 151 8.67 -3.83 4.24
C TYR A 151 9.29 -4.89 5.15
N PRO A 152 8.65 -5.23 6.30
CA PRO A 152 9.02 -6.38 7.11
C PRO A 152 9.01 -7.67 6.30
N GLU A 153 9.91 -8.61 6.62
CA GLU A 153 10.05 -9.88 5.90
C GLU A 153 8.79 -10.75 5.94
N ASP A 154 7.93 -10.57 6.94
CA ASP A 154 6.69 -11.32 7.14
C ASP A 154 5.42 -10.54 6.72
N SER A 155 5.59 -9.45 5.99
CA SER A 155 4.48 -8.58 5.57
C SER A 155 3.45 -9.33 4.74
N LEU A 156 3.90 -10.07 3.71
CA LEU A 156 3.02 -10.86 2.84
C LEU A 156 2.42 -12.06 3.57
N GLU A 157 3.22 -12.76 4.39
CA GLU A 157 2.75 -13.90 5.19
C GLU A 157 1.58 -13.53 6.10
N LYS A 158 1.63 -12.36 6.74
CA LYS A 158 0.57 -11.85 7.61
C LYS A 158 -0.72 -11.52 6.84
N LEU A 159 -0.59 -10.96 5.63
CA LEU A 159 -1.75 -10.75 4.76
C LEU A 159 -2.41 -12.09 4.41
N LEU A 160 -1.63 -13.07 4.01
CA LEU A 160 -2.13 -14.39 3.64
C LEU A 160 -2.73 -15.16 4.83
N ALA A 161 -2.13 -15.06 6.00
CA ALA A 161 -2.68 -15.67 7.21
C ALA A 161 -4.07 -15.12 7.55
N MET A 162 -4.27 -13.82 7.35
CA MET A 162 -5.57 -13.17 7.56
C MET A 162 -6.54 -13.49 6.42
N HIS A 163 -6.09 -13.52 5.16
CA HIS A 163 -6.91 -13.89 4.01
C HIS A 163 -7.49 -15.30 4.14
N ARG A 164 -6.74 -16.27 4.66
CA ARG A 164 -7.26 -17.62 4.92
C ARG A 164 -8.44 -17.63 5.89
N GLN A 165 -8.52 -16.66 6.79
CA GLN A 165 -9.64 -16.53 7.74
C GLN A 165 -10.81 -15.73 7.16
N TYR A 166 -10.53 -14.80 6.24
CA TYR A 166 -11.50 -13.91 5.61
C TYR A 166 -11.28 -13.89 4.08
N PRO A 167 -11.58 -14.99 3.38
CA PRO A 167 -11.24 -15.14 1.96
C PRO A 167 -11.97 -14.14 1.04
N ASP A 168 -13.16 -13.70 1.43
CA ASP A 168 -13.98 -12.77 0.65
C ASP A 168 -13.76 -11.30 1.03
N SER A 169 -12.71 -10.99 1.80
CA SER A 169 -12.41 -9.65 2.26
C SER A 169 -11.11 -9.13 1.69
N ILE A 170 -11.02 -7.83 1.49
CA ILE A 170 -9.76 -7.13 1.27
C ILE A 170 -8.98 -7.12 2.58
N ILE A 171 -7.70 -7.52 2.55
CA ILE A 171 -6.86 -7.56 3.74
C ILE A 171 -5.80 -6.45 3.65
N CYS A 172 -5.64 -5.66 4.71
CA CYS A 172 -4.61 -4.63 4.72
C CYS A 172 -3.72 -4.72 5.97
N ASN A 173 -2.43 -4.43 5.80
CA ASN A 173 -1.51 -4.28 6.93
C ASN A 173 -1.70 -2.95 7.65
N ARG A 174 -2.13 -1.93 6.93
CA ARG A 174 -2.36 -0.59 7.44
C ARG A 174 -3.67 -0.05 6.90
N GLY A 175 -4.42 0.64 7.74
CA GLY A 175 -5.68 1.26 7.35
C GLY A 175 -6.09 2.37 8.29
N ARG A 176 -7.16 3.05 7.95
CA ARG A 176 -7.85 4.04 8.79
C ARG A 176 -9.29 3.61 9.01
N GLU A 177 -9.84 3.88 10.18
CA GLU A 177 -11.26 3.71 10.42
C GLU A 177 -11.97 5.04 10.17
N ILE A 178 -12.90 5.01 9.22
CA ILE A 178 -13.74 6.13 8.86
C ILE A 178 -14.62 6.48 10.06
N LYS A 179 -14.49 7.72 10.56
CA LYS A 179 -15.33 8.23 11.63
C LYS A 179 -16.63 8.78 11.06
N MET A 180 -17.75 8.36 11.64
CA MET A 180 -19.07 8.90 11.31
C MET A 180 -19.53 9.85 12.42
N GLU A 181 -20.08 11.01 12.06
CA GLU A 181 -20.68 12.00 12.97
C GLU A 181 -22.03 12.47 12.38
N ASN A 182 -23.08 12.36 13.17
CA ASN A 182 -24.44 12.78 12.76
C ASN A 182 -24.90 12.22 11.41
N GLY A 183 -24.50 10.97 11.08
CA GLY A 183 -24.83 10.32 9.81
C GLY A 183 -23.95 10.69 8.62
N PHE A 184 -22.91 11.50 8.82
CA PHE A 184 -21.97 11.90 7.78
C PHE A 184 -20.53 11.45 8.13
N VAL A 185 -19.68 11.41 7.11
CA VAL A 185 -18.25 11.13 7.30
C VAL A 185 -17.58 12.37 7.92
N ALA A 186 -16.92 12.18 9.05
CA ALA A 186 -16.14 13.22 9.72
C ALA A 186 -14.86 13.58 8.93
N ALA A 187 -14.22 14.70 9.28
CA ALA A 187 -12.99 15.13 8.63
C ALA A 187 -11.91 14.02 8.64
N TYR A 188 -11.21 13.84 7.54
CA TYR A 188 -10.21 12.78 7.33
C TYR A 188 -9.15 12.71 8.43
N LYS A 189 -8.74 13.86 8.94
CA LYS A 189 -7.77 13.99 10.05
C LYS A 189 -8.25 13.35 11.36
N ASP A 190 -9.58 13.23 11.56
CA ASP A 190 -10.21 12.73 12.77
C ASP A 190 -10.46 11.20 12.72
N TRP A 191 -10.18 10.56 11.58
CA TRP A 191 -10.28 9.11 11.42
C TRP A 191 -9.24 8.40 12.26
N LYS A 192 -9.61 7.27 12.89
CA LYS A 192 -8.66 6.47 13.67
C LYS A 192 -7.56 5.95 12.75
N VAL A 193 -6.31 6.10 13.17
CA VAL A 193 -5.14 5.57 12.45
C VAL A 193 -4.88 4.11 12.81
N SER A 194 -4.10 3.44 11.97
CA SER A 194 -3.86 2.01 11.94
C SER A 194 -3.67 1.29 13.29
N GLY A 195 -2.94 1.87 14.23
CA GLY A 195 -2.72 1.23 15.54
C GLY A 195 -3.95 1.22 16.46
N ARG A 196 -4.96 2.03 16.16
CA ARG A 196 -6.23 2.10 16.87
C ARG A 196 -7.37 1.37 16.16
N VAL A 197 -7.13 0.90 14.93
CA VAL A 197 -8.09 0.11 14.16
C VAL A 197 -7.99 -1.34 14.61
N PRO A 198 -9.08 -1.96 15.08
CA PRO A 198 -9.07 -3.37 15.49
C PRO A 198 -8.65 -4.29 14.33
N ALA A 199 -7.87 -5.31 14.65
CA ALA A 199 -7.47 -6.33 13.67
C ALA A 199 -8.48 -7.49 13.66
N GLY A 200 -8.65 -8.14 12.50
CA GLY A 200 -9.47 -9.34 12.37
C GLY A 200 -10.99 -9.07 12.41
N ILE A 201 -11.42 -7.84 12.16
CA ILE A 201 -12.85 -7.47 12.11
C ILE A 201 -13.16 -6.96 10.70
N PRO A 202 -14.01 -7.67 9.92
CA PRO A 202 -14.50 -7.17 8.65
C PRO A 202 -15.37 -5.92 8.83
N SER A 203 -15.07 -4.85 8.08
CA SER A 203 -15.83 -3.60 8.21
C SER A 203 -15.80 -2.79 6.92
N TYR A 204 -16.92 -2.15 6.59
CA TYR A 204 -16.98 -1.14 5.55
C TYR A 204 -16.38 0.21 5.98
N ARG A 205 -16.18 0.44 7.28
CA ARG A 205 -15.55 1.66 7.80
C ARG A 205 -14.03 1.59 7.81
N VAL A 206 -13.43 0.43 7.61
CA VAL A 206 -11.97 0.35 7.46
C VAL A 206 -11.58 0.69 6.02
N MET A 207 -10.80 1.75 5.83
CA MET A 207 -10.13 2.10 4.58
C MET A 207 -8.72 1.52 4.60
N ALA A 208 -8.37 0.68 3.63
CA ALA A 208 -7.02 0.19 3.46
C ALA A 208 -6.07 1.29 2.96
N SER A 209 -4.84 1.31 3.43
CA SER A 209 -3.75 2.07 2.79
C SER A 209 -3.13 1.19 1.73
N THR A 210 -3.47 1.44 0.47
CA THR A 210 -3.14 0.59 -0.69
C THR A 210 -1.64 0.32 -0.83
N GLY A 211 -0.80 1.25 -0.39
CA GLY A 211 0.66 1.15 -0.48
C GLY A 211 1.35 0.46 0.69
N ALA A 212 0.66 0.16 1.78
CA ALA A 212 1.29 -0.42 2.96
C ALA A 212 1.24 -1.96 3.01
N GLY A 213 0.88 -2.59 1.92
CA GLY A 213 0.53 -4.00 1.80
C GLY A 213 -0.97 -4.19 1.95
N THR A 214 -1.65 -4.23 0.79
CA THR A 214 -3.09 -4.52 0.71
C THR A 214 -3.32 -5.65 -0.28
N LEU A 215 -3.98 -6.69 0.17
CA LEU A 215 -4.32 -7.90 -0.58
C LEU A 215 -5.77 -7.81 -1.05
N TYR A 216 -5.94 -8.02 -2.33
CA TYR A 216 -7.23 -8.08 -3.02
C TYR A 216 -7.46 -9.49 -3.56
N PRO A 217 -8.52 -10.18 -3.10
CA PRO A 217 -8.93 -11.45 -3.71
C PRO A 217 -9.28 -11.28 -5.20
N PRO A 218 -9.21 -12.35 -6.01
CA PRO A 218 -9.70 -12.33 -7.37
C PRO A 218 -11.14 -11.82 -7.44
N HIS A 219 -11.47 -11.06 -8.47
CA HIS A 219 -12.83 -10.56 -8.76
C HIS A 219 -13.51 -9.76 -7.63
N CYS A 220 -12.77 -9.30 -6.62
CA CYS A 220 -13.34 -8.60 -5.47
C CYS A 220 -13.80 -7.16 -5.77
N MET A 221 -13.44 -6.60 -6.92
CA MET A 221 -13.73 -5.22 -7.28
C MET A 221 -14.72 -5.14 -8.44
N PRO A 222 -15.69 -4.21 -8.42
CA PRO A 222 -16.63 -4.03 -9.53
C PRO A 222 -15.94 -3.41 -10.74
N GLU A 223 -16.51 -3.56 -11.94
CA GLU A 223 -16.02 -2.96 -13.19
C GLU A 223 -15.80 -1.45 -13.11
N GLU A 224 -16.67 -0.77 -12.37
CA GLU A 224 -16.58 0.65 -12.07
C GLU A 224 -15.19 1.08 -11.54
N THR A 225 -14.47 0.18 -10.89
CA THR A 225 -13.11 0.41 -10.36
C THR A 225 -12.13 0.84 -11.46
N PHE A 226 -12.39 0.41 -12.70
CA PHE A 226 -11.50 0.60 -13.85
C PHE A 226 -11.99 1.70 -14.82
N ASP A 227 -12.97 2.51 -14.42
CA ASP A 227 -13.43 3.66 -15.19
C ASP A 227 -12.43 4.83 -15.06
N ILE A 228 -11.57 4.98 -16.07
CA ILE A 228 -10.52 6.02 -16.12
C ILE A 228 -11.11 7.42 -15.99
N GLU A 229 -12.22 7.70 -16.67
CA GLU A 229 -12.82 9.02 -16.67
C GLU A 229 -13.30 9.41 -15.27
N LYS A 230 -13.91 8.47 -14.55
CA LYS A 230 -14.33 8.69 -13.17
C LYS A 230 -13.16 8.77 -12.20
N ILE A 231 -12.12 7.94 -12.37
CA ILE A 231 -10.88 8.06 -11.58
C ILE A 231 -10.33 9.47 -11.71
N ARG A 232 -10.20 9.98 -12.95
CA ARG A 232 -9.68 11.32 -13.23
C ARG A 232 -10.56 12.43 -12.65
N ALA A 233 -11.86 12.30 -12.82
CA ALA A 233 -12.82 13.32 -12.39
C ALA A 233 -12.99 13.38 -10.85
N LEU A 234 -12.92 12.24 -10.16
CA LEU A 234 -13.34 12.14 -8.77
C LEU A 234 -12.21 11.89 -7.77
N ALA A 235 -11.15 11.19 -8.16
CA ALA A 235 -10.18 10.66 -7.18
C ALA A 235 -8.76 10.45 -7.68
N LEU A 236 -8.31 11.09 -8.77
CA LEU A 236 -6.99 10.83 -9.39
C LEU A 236 -5.82 10.84 -8.40
N THR A 237 -5.85 11.70 -7.39
CA THR A 237 -4.79 11.85 -6.39
C THR A 237 -5.00 11.02 -5.12
N ALA A 238 -6.10 10.26 -5.02
CA ALA A 238 -6.53 9.59 -3.79
C ALA A 238 -7.01 8.15 -4.04
N ASP A 239 -6.09 7.31 -4.50
CA ASP A 239 -6.34 5.90 -4.80
C ASP A 239 -6.91 5.12 -3.61
N ASP A 240 -6.47 5.39 -2.37
CA ASP A 240 -7.02 4.78 -1.16
C ASP A 240 -8.52 5.03 -1.00
N LEU A 241 -8.98 6.27 -1.25
CA LEU A 241 -10.38 6.65 -1.14
C LEU A 241 -11.23 6.08 -2.26
N TRP A 242 -10.70 6.08 -3.50
CA TRP A 242 -11.35 5.44 -4.63
C TRP A 242 -11.57 3.95 -4.36
N MET A 243 -10.50 3.22 -4.02
CA MET A 243 -10.57 1.79 -3.73
C MET A 243 -11.50 1.48 -2.56
N LYS A 244 -11.57 2.37 -1.57
CA LYS A 244 -12.53 2.23 -0.45
C LYS A 244 -13.96 2.29 -0.93
N VAL A 245 -14.33 3.28 -1.73
CA VAL A 245 -15.70 3.40 -2.25
C VAL A 245 -16.01 2.23 -3.18
N MET A 246 -15.10 1.85 -4.07
CA MET A 246 -15.29 0.70 -4.96
C MET A 246 -15.45 -0.62 -4.18
N SER A 247 -14.70 -0.84 -3.08
CA SER A 247 -14.89 -2.02 -2.23
C SER A 247 -16.29 -2.08 -1.62
N ILE A 248 -16.86 -0.94 -1.22
CA ILE A 248 -18.23 -0.87 -0.71
C ILE A 248 -19.24 -1.20 -1.82
N LEU A 249 -19.05 -0.67 -3.03
CA LEU A 249 -19.92 -0.94 -4.18
C LEU A 249 -19.89 -2.42 -4.58
N GLY A 250 -18.74 -3.07 -4.45
CA GLY A 250 -18.57 -4.52 -4.66
C GLY A 250 -19.08 -5.37 -3.50
N GLY A 251 -19.55 -4.77 -2.40
CA GLY A 251 -19.99 -5.52 -1.21
C GLY A 251 -18.84 -6.18 -0.44
N VAL A 252 -17.59 -5.74 -0.63
CA VAL A 252 -16.40 -6.36 -0.06
C VAL A 252 -15.89 -5.57 1.15
N PRO A 253 -15.97 -6.11 2.37
CA PRO A 253 -15.44 -5.47 3.56
C PRO A 253 -13.91 -5.51 3.57
N VAL A 254 -13.31 -4.63 4.39
CA VAL A 254 -11.87 -4.61 4.64
C VAL A 254 -11.57 -5.15 6.03
N VAL A 255 -10.55 -6.01 6.11
CA VAL A 255 -10.04 -6.55 7.37
C VAL A 255 -8.60 -6.09 7.57
N LYS A 256 -8.32 -5.48 8.71
CA LYS A 256 -6.95 -5.14 9.07
C LYS A 256 -6.23 -6.37 9.64
N SER A 257 -5.02 -6.65 9.18
CA SER A 257 -4.17 -7.71 9.71
C SER A 257 -3.66 -7.36 11.12
N GLN A 258 -3.14 -8.37 11.84
CA GLN A 258 -2.52 -8.18 13.15
C GLN A 258 -1.16 -7.47 13.09
N THR A 259 -0.77 -6.97 11.95
CA THR A 259 0.51 -6.29 11.76
C THR A 259 0.51 -5.00 12.57
N ARG A 260 1.42 -4.91 13.53
CA ARG A 260 1.77 -3.65 14.21
C ARG A 260 2.80 -2.85 13.38
N GLY A 261 2.95 -3.21 12.10
CA GLY A 261 4.07 -2.85 11.27
C GLY A 261 4.16 -1.37 10.98
N LYS A 262 5.26 -0.78 11.37
CA LYS A 262 5.80 0.41 10.71
C LYS A 262 6.60 -0.04 9.52
N ALA A 263 6.22 0.49 8.40
CA ALA A 263 7.07 0.52 7.24
C ALA A 263 8.02 1.72 7.37
N LEU A 264 9.28 1.57 7.00
CA LEU A 264 10.23 2.67 6.98
C LEU A 264 10.20 3.34 5.63
N CYS A 265 9.95 4.63 5.64
CA CYS A 265 10.03 5.45 4.45
C CYS A 265 11.49 5.56 3.97
N ILE A 266 11.76 5.18 2.72
CA ILE A 266 13.11 5.18 2.12
C ILE A 266 13.60 6.59 1.87
N SER A 267 12.71 7.54 1.55
CA SER A 267 13.13 8.80 1.00
C SER A 267 13.37 9.87 2.05
N LYS A 268 14.45 10.58 1.84
CA LYS A 268 14.69 11.94 2.31
C LYS A 268 15.44 12.70 1.22
N GLY A 269 14.73 13.38 0.40
CA GLY A 269 15.24 14.40 -0.48
C GLY A 269 14.07 15.14 -1.04
N LYS A 270 14.06 16.45 -1.04
CA LYS A 270 13.09 17.37 -1.69
C LYS A 270 11.62 16.88 -1.78
N GLN A 271 11.13 16.20 -0.74
CA GLN A 271 9.80 15.60 -0.67
C GLN A 271 8.76 16.56 -0.10
N ASP A 272 8.93 17.84 -0.27
CA ASP A 272 7.89 18.81 0.05
C ASP A 272 6.66 18.70 -0.88
N ILE A 273 6.73 17.78 -1.87
CA ILE A 273 5.63 17.52 -2.81
C ILE A 273 5.28 16.02 -2.80
N THR A 274 4.96 15.46 -1.64
CA THR A 274 4.29 14.16 -1.61
C THR A 274 2.79 14.35 -1.80
N LEU A 275 2.15 13.44 -2.55
CA LEU A 275 0.68 13.40 -2.64
C LEU A 275 0.05 13.42 -1.23
N ALA A 276 0.69 12.80 -0.24
CA ALA A 276 0.24 12.82 1.15
C ALA A 276 0.21 14.22 1.76
N HIS A 277 1.21 15.09 1.51
CA HIS A 277 1.20 16.48 1.98
C HIS A 277 0.08 17.29 1.32
N GLN A 278 -0.05 17.18 0.00
CA GLN A 278 -1.13 17.86 -0.73
C GLN A 278 -2.51 17.37 -0.29
N ASN A 279 -2.69 16.06 -0.18
CA ASN A 279 -3.99 15.46 0.10
C ASN A 279 -4.46 15.67 1.55
N VAL A 280 -3.57 15.67 2.53
CA VAL A 280 -3.93 15.81 3.95
C VAL A 280 -3.92 17.27 4.40
N ASP A 281 -2.86 18.01 4.10
CA ASP A 281 -2.68 19.37 4.62
C ASP A 281 -3.55 20.41 3.90
N GLN A 282 -3.96 20.13 2.65
CA GLN A 282 -4.86 21.00 1.87
C GLN A 282 -6.32 20.53 1.89
N TYR A 283 -6.69 19.59 2.77
CA TYR A 283 -8.05 19.03 2.87
C TYR A 283 -8.58 18.39 1.57
N LEU A 284 -7.69 18.01 0.64
CA LEU A 284 -8.11 17.40 -0.62
C LEU A 284 -8.79 16.04 -0.40
N ASN A 285 -8.36 15.25 0.58
CA ASN A 285 -9.02 14.00 0.93
C ASN A 285 -10.46 14.21 1.41
N ASP A 286 -10.74 15.29 2.15
CA ASP A 286 -12.11 15.63 2.58
C ASP A 286 -12.99 15.98 1.39
N GLN A 287 -12.44 16.70 0.40
CA GLN A 287 -13.18 17.03 -0.81
C GLN A 287 -13.42 15.80 -1.68
N VAL A 288 -12.40 14.94 -1.85
CA VAL A 288 -12.50 13.70 -2.64
C VAL A 288 -13.56 12.77 -2.04
N ILE A 289 -13.50 12.47 -0.73
CA ILE A 289 -14.49 11.57 -0.12
C ILE A 289 -15.90 12.14 -0.19
N LYS A 290 -16.08 13.44 -0.03
CA LYS A 290 -17.37 14.11 -0.18
C LYS A 290 -17.91 13.97 -1.60
N ASN A 291 -17.09 14.20 -2.62
CA ASN A 291 -17.48 14.06 -4.02
C ASN A 291 -17.83 12.61 -4.36
N LEU A 292 -17.03 11.66 -3.90
CA LEU A 292 -17.28 10.23 -4.10
C LEU A 292 -18.60 9.79 -3.46
N LEU A 293 -18.89 10.19 -2.24
CA LEU A 293 -20.13 9.82 -1.55
C LEU A 293 -21.36 10.54 -2.12
N ALA A 294 -21.19 11.72 -2.71
CA ALA A 294 -22.26 12.39 -3.45
C ALA A 294 -22.56 11.67 -4.78
N HIS A 295 -21.53 11.18 -5.46
CA HIS A 295 -21.65 10.42 -6.71
C HIS A 295 -22.19 8.99 -6.47
N TYR A 296 -21.80 8.37 -5.35
CA TYR A 296 -22.16 7.00 -4.95
C TYR A 296 -22.91 6.99 -3.60
N PRO A 297 -24.17 7.47 -3.52
CA PRO A 297 -24.89 7.60 -2.25
C PRO A 297 -25.14 6.26 -1.54
N GLN A 298 -25.12 5.13 -2.26
CA GLN A 298 -25.19 3.79 -1.68
C GLN A 298 -23.95 3.48 -0.81
N ALA A 299 -22.78 4.04 -1.12
CA ALA A 299 -21.60 3.88 -0.29
C ALA A 299 -21.74 4.58 1.08
N LEU A 300 -22.37 5.77 1.11
CA LEU A 300 -22.68 6.45 2.37
C LEU A 300 -23.64 5.63 3.23
N ARG A 301 -24.71 5.05 2.63
CA ARG A 301 -25.65 4.18 3.36
C ARG A 301 -24.95 2.99 4.01
N ALA A 302 -24.07 2.30 3.26
CA ALA A 302 -23.31 1.18 3.80
C ALA A 302 -22.40 1.58 4.97
N LEU A 303 -21.76 2.77 4.91
CA LEU A 303 -20.98 3.31 6.03
C LEU A 303 -21.85 3.64 7.26
N GLN A 304 -23.08 4.09 7.07
CA GLN A 304 -24.02 4.37 8.17
C GLN A 304 -24.46 3.07 8.85
N GLU A 305 -24.79 2.04 8.06
CA GLU A 305 -25.28 0.74 8.53
C GLU A 305 -24.22 -0.11 9.23
N ASP A 306 -22.93 0.04 8.88
CA ASP A 306 -21.81 -0.67 9.51
C ASP A 306 -21.49 -0.22 10.95
N GLY A 307 -22.28 0.71 11.50
CA GLY A 307 -22.02 1.41 12.76
C GLY A 307 -22.16 0.63 14.05
N GLY A 308 -22.35 -0.66 14.01
CA GLY A 308 -22.61 -1.47 15.21
C GLY A 308 -21.64 -2.61 15.49
N ARG A 309 -20.58 -2.77 14.70
CA ARG A 309 -19.71 -3.98 14.76
C ARG A 309 -18.28 -3.77 15.25
N ILE A 310 -17.90 -2.54 15.62
CA ILE A 310 -16.54 -2.24 16.10
C ILE A 310 -16.55 -1.70 17.52
#